data_41baf45bfa6f662a7412f2f3ea7f4517
#
_entry.id   41baf45bfa6f662a7412f2f3ea7f4517
#
_cell.length_a   1.000
_cell.length_b   1.000
_cell.length_c   1.000
_cell.angle_alpha   90.00
_cell.angle_beta   90.00
_cell.angle_gamma   90.00
#
_symmetry.space_group_name_H-M   'P 1'
#
loop_
_entity.id
_entity.type
_entity.pdbx_description
1 polymer ?
#
loop_
_entity_poly.entity_id
_entity_poly.type
_entity_poly.pdbx_seq_one_letter_code
_entity_poly.pdbx_strand_id
1 'polypeptide(L)'
;MGPPGAGKGTQAQTLAAFLQIPHISTGDILRQAIQEKTTLGMQAQSFMDKGELVPDKLVEDMVKERLQQSDTKTGWILDGFPRKVTQAEFLAELLKSLGQGGEKVVNLDAPDETVITRLLGRGRKDDTEEVIRRRLEVYRDETAPLINYFTDRQKLLTVNGNQSQEEVFTDLKNIIAA
;
A
#
# COMPACT_ATOMS: atom_id res chain seq x y z
N MET A 1 -3.85 -3.99 1.09
CA MET A 1 -4.82 -2.90 0.82
C MET A 1 -5.45 -2.42 2.12
N GLY A 2 -6.35 -1.43 2.09
CA GLY A 2 -7.08 -0.89 3.24
C GLY A 2 -6.92 0.63 3.38
N PRO A 3 -7.76 1.30 4.21
CA PRO A 3 -7.75 2.74 4.37
C PRO A 3 -6.41 3.26 4.94
N PRO A 4 -6.08 4.54 4.72
CA PRO A 4 -4.95 5.16 5.41
C PRO A 4 -5.16 5.03 6.93
N GLY A 5 -4.12 4.66 7.68
CA GLY A 5 -4.22 4.43 9.14
C GLY A 5 -4.62 3.02 9.57
N ALA A 6 -4.98 2.11 8.65
CA ALA A 6 -5.34 0.72 9.00
C ALA A 6 -4.17 -0.15 9.52
N GLY A 7 -2.94 0.35 9.49
CA GLY A 7 -1.76 -0.39 9.97
C GLY A 7 -0.99 -1.14 8.88
N LYS A 8 -1.29 -0.93 7.59
CA LYS A 8 -0.65 -1.62 6.45
C LYS A 8 0.87 -1.63 6.53
N GLY A 9 1.50 -0.46 6.64
CA GLY A 9 2.96 -0.35 6.67
C GLY A 9 3.60 -1.10 7.84
N THR A 10 3.01 -1.01 9.04
CA THR A 10 3.49 -1.72 10.21
C THR A 10 3.43 -3.24 9.99
N GLN A 11 2.29 -3.73 9.54
CA GLN A 11 2.09 -5.16 9.31
C GLN A 11 2.93 -5.66 8.13
N ALA A 12 3.04 -4.89 7.06
CA ALA A 12 3.87 -5.23 5.90
C ALA A 12 5.34 -5.34 6.28
N GLN A 13 5.86 -4.42 7.09
CA GLN A 13 7.24 -4.46 7.57
C GLN A 13 7.50 -5.70 8.46
N THR A 14 6.60 -5.98 9.41
CA THR A 14 6.72 -7.13 10.32
C THR A 14 6.64 -8.45 9.54
N LEU A 15 5.70 -8.54 8.59
CA LEU A 15 5.51 -9.73 7.77
C LEU A 15 6.68 -9.95 6.81
N ALA A 16 7.21 -8.89 6.21
CA ALA A 16 8.38 -8.95 5.33
C ALA A 16 9.61 -9.49 6.07
N ALA A 17 9.83 -9.01 7.30
CA ALA A 17 10.91 -9.51 8.16
C ALA A 17 10.71 -10.99 8.52
N PHE A 18 9.49 -11.40 8.84
CA PHE A 18 9.15 -12.81 9.15
C PHE A 18 9.38 -13.73 7.95
N LEU A 19 8.98 -13.29 6.74
CA LEU A 19 9.12 -14.07 5.50
C LEU A 19 10.50 -13.93 4.85
N GLN A 20 11.36 -13.04 5.35
CA GLN A 20 12.68 -12.72 4.79
C GLN A 20 12.62 -12.25 3.32
N ILE A 21 11.62 -11.43 2.99
CA ILE A 21 11.40 -10.83 1.67
C ILE A 21 11.34 -9.30 1.77
N PRO A 22 11.61 -8.54 0.69
CA PRO A 22 11.58 -7.09 0.73
C PRO A 22 10.16 -6.53 0.94
N HIS A 23 10.06 -5.51 1.79
CA HIS A 23 8.91 -4.61 1.90
C HIS A 23 9.10 -3.42 0.95
N ILE A 24 8.20 -3.26 0.02
CA ILE A 24 8.20 -2.19 -0.98
C ILE A 24 7.05 -1.24 -0.66
N SER A 25 7.36 -0.14 0.03
CA SER A 25 6.40 0.91 0.37
C SER A 25 6.51 2.06 -0.62
N THR A 26 5.54 2.22 -1.51
CA THR A 26 5.52 3.33 -2.47
C THR A 26 5.48 4.69 -1.76
N GLY A 27 4.75 4.78 -0.65
CA GLY A 27 4.69 5.99 0.17
C GLY A 27 6.04 6.35 0.80
N ASP A 28 6.82 5.38 1.25
CA ASP A 28 8.14 5.65 1.85
C ASP A 28 9.16 6.03 0.78
N ILE A 29 9.15 5.37 -0.38
CA ILE A 29 9.99 5.73 -1.52
C ILE A 29 9.72 7.18 -1.95
N LEU A 30 8.46 7.58 -2.07
CA LEU A 30 8.09 8.95 -2.44
C LEU A 30 8.51 9.96 -1.36
N ARG A 31 8.33 9.67 -0.08
CA ARG A 31 8.78 10.55 1.02
C ARG A 31 10.28 10.72 1.04
N GLN A 32 11.03 9.64 0.82
CA GLN A 32 12.48 9.71 0.70
C GLN A 32 12.89 10.56 -0.49
N ALA A 33 12.28 10.36 -1.65
CA ALA A 33 12.53 11.15 -2.86
C ALA A 33 12.28 12.66 -2.64
N ILE A 34 11.23 13.02 -1.89
CA ILE A 34 10.91 14.40 -1.51
C ILE A 34 12.00 14.96 -0.58
N GLN A 35 12.42 14.19 0.42
CA GLN A 35 13.47 14.60 1.36
C GLN A 35 14.81 14.84 0.65
N GLU A 36 15.14 14.00 -0.30
CA GLU A 36 16.37 14.08 -1.12
C GLU A 36 16.24 15.07 -2.29
N LYS A 37 15.06 15.68 -2.47
CA LYS A 37 14.75 16.64 -3.55
C LYS A 37 15.08 16.11 -4.95
N THR A 38 14.84 14.83 -5.18
CA THR A 38 14.97 14.21 -6.51
C THR A 38 13.89 14.73 -7.46
N THR A 39 14.07 14.54 -8.77
CA THR A 39 13.05 14.90 -9.77
C THR A 39 11.70 14.25 -9.46
N LEU A 40 11.69 12.96 -9.09
CA LEU A 40 10.50 12.25 -8.66
C LEU A 40 9.87 12.90 -7.42
N GLY A 41 10.67 13.23 -6.42
CA GLY A 41 10.21 13.88 -5.19
C GLY A 41 9.57 15.24 -5.45
N MET A 42 10.19 16.07 -6.29
CA MET A 42 9.64 17.39 -6.66
C MET A 42 8.30 17.26 -7.38
N GLN A 43 8.14 16.27 -8.25
CA GLN A 43 6.88 16.00 -8.96
C GLN A 43 5.78 15.44 -8.05
N ALA A 44 6.14 14.63 -7.06
CA ALA A 44 5.20 13.97 -6.16
C ALA A 44 4.73 14.87 -5.00
N GLN A 45 5.55 15.83 -4.58
CA GLN A 45 5.35 16.59 -3.34
C GLN A 45 3.98 17.25 -3.26
N SER A 46 3.58 18.00 -4.31
CA SER A 46 2.31 18.75 -4.29
C SER A 46 1.07 17.85 -4.14
N PHE A 47 1.12 16.63 -4.65
CA PHE A 47 0.03 15.66 -4.51
C PHE A 47 0.00 15.08 -3.10
N MET A 48 1.14 14.70 -2.56
CA MET A 48 1.23 14.13 -1.22
C MET A 48 0.84 15.13 -0.13
N ASP A 49 1.23 16.41 -0.28
CA ASP A 49 0.90 17.49 0.64
C ASP A 49 -0.62 17.75 0.69
N LYS A 50 -1.33 17.51 -0.40
CA LYS A 50 -2.79 17.64 -0.52
C LYS A 50 -3.56 16.36 -0.19
N GLY A 51 -2.87 15.25 0.07
CA GLY A 51 -3.51 13.95 0.28
C GLY A 51 -4.05 13.29 -1.00
N GLU A 52 -3.64 13.78 -2.16
CA GLU A 52 -4.00 13.24 -3.48
C GLU A 52 -3.10 12.07 -3.88
N LEU A 53 -3.54 11.28 -4.88
CA LEU A 53 -2.68 10.28 -5.49
C LEU A 53 -1.67 10.94 -6.44
N VAL A 54 -0.42 10.49 -6.35
CA VAL A 54 0.62 10.85 -7.32
C VAL A 54 0.22 10.28 -8.69
N PRO A 55 0.50 10.98 -9.80
CA PRO A 55 0.15 10.52 -11.15
C PRO A 55 0.58 9.09 -11.42
N ASP A 56 -0.32 8.30 -12.03
CA ASP A 56 -0.15 6.85 -12.20
C ASP A 56 1.18 6.50 -12.86
N LYS A 57 1.55 7.21 -13.93
CA LYS A 57 2.80 6.96 -14.66
C LYS A 57 4.05 7.01 -13.79
N LEU A 58 4.11 7.97 -12.84
CA LEU A 58 5.27 8.11 -11.95
C LEU A 58 5.36 6.93 -10.97
N VAL A 59 4.23 6.51 -10.42
CA VAL A 59 4.19 5.40 -9.45
C VAL A 59 4.40 4.07 -10.16
N GLU A 60 3.85 3.89 -11.34
CA GLU A 60 4.00 2.68 -12.16
C GLU A 60 5.46 2.47 -12.58
N ASP A 61 6.15 3.51 -13.04
CA ASP A 61 7.56 3.43 -13.41
C ASP A 61 8.43 3.08 -12.19
N MET A 62 8.16 3.69 -11.04
CA MET A 62 8.85 3.40 -9.79
C MET A 62 8.64 1.95 -9.33
N VAL A 63 7.40 1.45 -9.39
CA VAL A 63 7.09 0.06 -9.03
C VAL A 63 7.74 -0.92 -10.00
N LYS A 64 7.70 -0.64 -11.29
CA LYS A 64 8.35 -1.45 -12.33
C LYS A 64 9.85 -1.56 -12.08
N GLU A 65 10.54 -0.44 -11.88
CA GLU A 65 11.97 -0.43 -11.59
C GLU A 65 12.31 -1.24 -10.33
N ARG A 66 11.51 -1.08 -9.27
CA ARG A 66 11.74 -1.79 -8.01
C ARG A 66 11.50 -3.30 -8.12
N LEU A 67 10.46 -3.74 -8.82
CA LEU A 67 10.15 -5.16 -9.00
C LEU A 67 11.10 -5.89 -9.95
N GLN A 68 11.90 -5.18 -10.74
CA GLN A 68 12.94 -5.75 -11.58
C GLN A 68 14.25 -6.06 -10.83
N GLN A 69 14.38 -5.62 -9.59
CA GLN A 69 15.58 -5.87 -8.80
C GLN A 69 15.70 -7.34 -8.38
N SER A 70 16.92 -7.80 -8.17
CA SER A 70 17.19 -9.22 -7.92
C SER A 70 16.61 -9.76 -6.62
N ASP A 71 16.45 -8.90 -5.61
CA ASP A 71 15.92 -9.26 -4.28
C ASP A 71 14.43 -9.57 -4.28
N THR A 72 13.70 -9.16 -5.33
CA THR A 72 12.25 -9.42 -5.45
C THR A 72 11.91 -10.77 -6.09
N LYS A 73 12.92 -11.52 -6.56
CA LYS A 73 12.71 -12.81 -7.24
C LYS A 73 12.16 -13.90 -6.32
N THR A 74 12.45 -13.82 -5.03
CA THR A 74 12.03 -14.81 -4.02
C THR A 74 10.69 -14.47 -3.37
N GLY A 75 10.14 -13.30 -3.66
CA GLY A 75 8.91 -12.76 -3.12
C GLY A 75 9.06 -11.30 -2.70
N TRP A 76 7.95 -10.66 -2.38
CA TRP A 76 7.90 -9.26 -1.96
C TRP A 76 6.57 -8.95 -1.28
N ILE A 77 6.54 -7.86 -0.52
CA ILE A 77 5.31 -7.24 -0.05
C ILE A 77 5.25 -5.84 -0.60
N LEU A 78 4.22 -5.54 -1.39
CA LEU A 78 3.96 -4.24 -1.97
C LEU A 78 2.90 -3.50 -1.16
N ASP A 79 3.27 -2.34 -0.62
CA ASP A 79 2.41 -1.49 0.21
C ASP A 79 2.21 -0.12 -0.45
N GLY A 80 0.95 0.30 -0.54
CA GLY A 80 0.57 1.57 -1.12
C GLY A 80 0.35 1.56 -2.64
N PHE A 81 0.44 0.40 -3.29
CA PHE A 81 0.13 0.16 -4.70
C PHE A 81 -0.43 -1.26 -4.87
N PRO A 82 -1.41 -1.50 -5.77
CA PRO A 82 -2.15 -0.50 -6.53
C PRO A 82 -3.14 0.30 -5.66
N ARG A 83 -3.54 1.50 -6.12
CA ARG A 83 -4.59 2.32 -5.52
C ARG A 83 -5.76 2.59 -6.45
N LYS A 84 -5.68 2.16 -7.70
CA LYS A 84 -6.72 2.25 -8.72
C LYS A 84 -6.82 0.95 -9.50
N VAL A 85 -7.96 0.68 -10.12
CA VAL A 85 -8.15 -0.52 -10.94
C VAL A 85 -7.17 -0.53 -12.12
N THR A 86 -6.94 0.61 -12.78
CA THR A 86 -5.94 0.74 -13.86
C THR A 86 -4.53 0.35 -13.42
N GLN A 87 -4.14 0.72 -12.21
CA GLN A 87 -2.85 0.33 -11.64
C GLN A 87 -2.79 -1.17 -11.31
N ALA A 88 -3.93 -1.78 -10.92
CA ALA A 88 -3.99 -3.22 -10.70
C ALA A 88 -3.83 -4.01 -12.00
N GLU A 89 -4.41 -3.52 -13.08
CA GLU A 89 -4.26 -4.08 -14.42
C GLU A 89 -2.80 -3.96 -14.91
N PHE A 90 -2.20 -2.78 -14.74
CA PHE A 90 -0.78 -2.57 -15.01
C PHE A 90 0.10 -3.55 -14.22
N LEU A 91 -0.15 -3.71 -12.91
CA LEU A 91 0.61 -4.63 -12.08
C LEU A 91 0.49 -6.07 -12.55
N ALA A 92 -0.71 -6.51 -12.93
CA ALA A 92 -0.93 -7.87 -13.44
C ALA A 92 -0.12 -8.14 -14.71
N GLU A 93 -0.10 -7.21 -15.67
CA GLU A 93 0.71 -7.32 -16.90
C GLU A 93 2.22 -7.27 -16.60
N LEU A 94 2.64 -6.41 -15.68
CA LEU A 94 4.03 -6.34 -15.25
C LEU A 94 4.49 -7.68 -14.63
N LEU A 95 3.74 -8.24 -13.69
CA LEU A 95 4.08 -9.52 -13.05
C LEU A 95 4.14 -10.65 -14.07
N LYS A 96 3.21 -10.70 -15.00
CA LYS A 96 3.24 -11.66 -16.11
C LYS A 96 4.52 -11.52 -16.95
N SER A 97 4.93 -10.29 -17.26
CA SER A 97 6.15 -10.02 -18.04
C SER A 97 7.42 -10.42 -17.30
N LEU A 98 7.40 -10.38 -15.96
CA LEU A 98 8.51 -10.78 -15.09
C LEU A 98 8.53 -12.30 -14.77
N GLY A 99 7.54 -13.05 -15.28
CA GLY A 99 7.37 -14.46 -14.93
C GLY A 99 7.00 -14.69 -13.46
N GLN A 100 6.43 -13.67 -12.82
CA GLN A 100 5.90 -13.70 -11.45
C GLN A 100 4.38 -13.81 -11.47
N GLY A 101 3.82 -14.46 -10.47
CA GLY A 101 2.37 -14.61 -10.35
C GLY A 101 1.99 -15.30 -9.04
N GLY A 102 0.68 -15.48 -8.83
CA GLY A 102 0.21 -16.12 -7.59
C GLY A 102 0.18 -15.15 -6.40
N GLU A 103 0.21 -13.84 -6.64
CA GLU A 103 0.11 -12.82 -5.61
C GLU A 103 -1.22 -12.94 -4.85
N LYS A 104 -1.16 -12.89 -3.52
CA LYS A 104 -2.31 -12.74 -2.63
C LYS A 104 -2.47 -11.27 -2.27
N VAL A 105 -3.69 -10.77 -2.27
CA VAL A 105 -4.02 -9.39 -1.91
C VAL A 105 -4.68 -9.38 -0.55
N VAL A 106 -4.05 -8.72 0.41
CA VAL A 106 -4.59 -8.58 1.77
C VAL A 106 -5.20 -7.20 1.95
N ASN A 107 -6.45 -7.16 2.41
CA ASN A 107 -7.13 -5.94 2.82
C ASN A 107 -7.20 -5.88 4.35
N LEU A 108 -6.61 -4.84 4.94
CA LEU A 108 -6.80 -4.54 6.36
C LEU A 108 -7.99 -3.59 6.48
N ASP A 109 -9.09 -4.09 7.03
CA ASP A 109 -10.31 -3.31 7.23
C ASP A 109 -10.32 -2.69 8.62
N ALA A 110 -10.62 -1.38 8.71
CA ALA A 110 -10.71 -0.66 9.98
C ALA A 110 -11.69 0.51 9.88
N PRO A 111 -12.48 0.77 10.95
CA PRO A 111 -13.42 1.90 10.99
C PRO A 111 -12.71 3.26 10.85
N ASP A 112 -13.41 4.23 10.26
CA ASP A 112 -12.89 5.59 10.04
C ASP A 112 -12.40 6.25 11.33
N GLU A 113 -13.16 6.14 12.42
CA GLU A 113 -12.77 6.72 13.71
C GLU A 113 -11.44 6.18 14.24
N THR A 114 -11.23 4.87 14.08
CA THR A 114 -9.99 4.22 14.47
C THR A 114 -8.82 4.72 13.61
N VAL A 115 -9.00 4.80 12.30
CA VAL A 115 -7.91 5.22 11.40
C VAL A 115 -7.58 6.69 11.56
N ILE A 116 -8.55 7.57 11.78
CA ILE A 116 -8.34 9.00 12.05
C ILE A 116 -7.51 9.17 13.33
N THR A 117 -7.92 8.51 14.42
CA THR A 117 -7.20 8.54 15.69
C THR A 117 -5.75 8.08 15.54
N ARG A 118 -5.52 6.98 14.83
CA ARG A 118 -4.19 6.44 14.58
C ARG A 118 -3.32 7.39 13.74
N LEU A 119 -3.91 8.04 12.72
CA LEU A 119 -3.19 8.95 11.84
C LEU A 119 -2.79 10.24 12.56
N LEU A 120 -3.68 10.83 13.36
CA LEU A 120 -3.37 12.00 14.20
C LEU A 120 -2.26 11.69 15.23
N GLY A 121 -2.25 10.49 15.79
CA GLY A 121 -1.21 10.05 16.73
C GLY A 121 0.13 9.69 16.10
N ARG A 122 0.19 9.50 14.76
CA ARG A 122 1.41 9.06 14.06
C ARG A 122 2.47 10.17 13.92
N GLY A 123 2.05 11.43 13.83
CA GLY A 123 2.93 12.61 13.85
C GLY A 123 3.75 12.84 12.56
N ARG A 124 3.32 12.36 11.40
CA ARG A 124 3.93 12.71 10.11
C ARG A 124 3.54 14.15 9.73
N LYS A 125 4.40 14.86 9.00
CA LYS A 125 4.14 16.25 8.56
C LYS A 125 2.85 16.40 7.76
N ASP A 126 2.47 15.36 7.02
CA ASP A 126 1.28 15.27 6.18
C ASP A 126 0.07 14.63 6.91
N ASP A 127 0.12 14.47 8.24
CA ASP A 127 -0.99 13.98 9.05
C ASP A 127 -1.78 15.13 9.72
N THR A 128 -2.17 16.13 8.94
CA THR A 128 -3.15 17.14 9.37
C THR A 128 -4.56 16.61 9.19
N GLU A 129 -5.52 17.11 9.98
CA GLU A 129 -6.91 16.66 9.90
C GLU A 129 -7.49 16.81 8.49
N GLU A 130 -7.20 17.94 7.82
CA GLU A 130 -7.62 18.21 6.44
C GLU A 130 -7.08 17.16 5.47
N VAL A 131 -5.78 16.90 5.51
CA VAL A 131 -5.13 15.92 4.64
C VAL A 131 -5.60 14.49 4.94
N ILE A 132 -5.86 14.16 6.20
CA ILE A 132 -6.41 12.85 6.60
C ILE A 132 -7.80 12.66 6.01
N ARG A 133 -8.70 13.64 6.15
CA ARG A 133 -10.05 13.59 5.57
C ARG A 133 -9.99 13.44 4.05
N ARG A 134 -9.14 14.22 3.39
CA ARG A 134 -8.96 14.11 1.93
C ARG A 134 -8.45 12.73 1.51
N ARG A 135 -7.50 12.15 2.23
CA ARG A 135 -7.03 10.77 1.96
C ARG A 135 -8.13 9.72 2.12
N LEU A 136 -9.03 9.89 3.08
CA LEU A 136 -10.16 8.98 3.24
C LEU A 136 -11.17 9.11 2.10
N GLU A 137 -11.45 10.33 1.61
CA GLU A 137 -12.26 10.54 0.42
C GLU A 137 -11.63 9.87 -0.81
N VAL A 138 -10.36 10.18 -1.09
CA VAL A 138 -9.61 9.58 -2.20
C VAL A 138 -9.57 8.04 -2.10
N TYR A 139 -9.42 7.50 -0.88
CA TYR A 139 -9.50 6.05 -0.67
C TYR A 139 -10.86 5.49 -1.08
N ARG A 140 -11.95 6.13 -0.67
CA ARG A 140 -13.32 5.65 -0.99
C ARG A 140 -13.59 5.71 -2.49
N ASP A 141 -13.20 6.81 -3.12
CA ASP A 141 -13.52 7.07 -4.52
C ASP A 141 -12.63 6.26 -5.48
N GLU A 142 -11.33 6.18 -5.21
CA GLU A 142 -10.34 5.64 -6.13
C GLU A 142 -9.87 4.22 -5.77
N THR A 143 -9.73 3.94 -4.46
CA THR A 143 -9.07 2.70 -3.99
C THR A 143 -10.04 1.63 -3.54
N ALA A 144 -11.14 1.99 -2.88
CA ALA A 144 -12.13 1.01 -2.43
C ALA A 144 -12.71 0.14 -3.57
N PRO A 145 -12.88 0.61 -4.83
CA PRO A 145 -13.29 -0.23 -5.95
C PRO A 145 -12.38 -1.44 -6.20
N LEU A 146 -11.12 -1.40 -5.77
CA LEU A 146 -10.20 -2.53 -5.86
C LEU A 146 -10.65 -3.74 -5.00
N ILE A 147 -11.45 -3.52 -3.97
CA ILE A 147 -12.00 -4.59 -3.13
C ILE A 147 -12.82 -5.53 -4.03
N ASN A 148 -13.77 -4.99 -4.78
CA ASN A 148 -14.57 -5.76 -5.72
C ASN A 148 -13.72 -6.38 -6.83
N TYR A 149 -12.80 -5.59 -7.41
CA TYR A 149 -11.90 -6.04 -8.47
C TYR A 149 -11.10 -7.30 -8.09
N PHE A 150 -10.57 -7.36 -6.86
CA PHE A 150 -9.81 -8.51 -6.38
C PHE A 150 -10.69 -9.63 -5.80
N THR A 151 -11.87 -9.31 -5.27
CA THR A 151 -12.87 -10.30 -4.84
C THR A 151 -13.33 -11.14 -6.03
N ASP A 152 -13.71 -10.49 -7.14
CA ASP A 152 -14.17 -11.15 -8.36
C ASP A 152 -13.10 -12.08 -8.96
N ARG A 153 -11.84 -11.80 -8.69
CA ARG A 153 -10.68 -12.60 -9.11
C ARG A 153 -10.23 -13.64 -8.08
N GLN A 154 -10.94 -13.75 -6.97
CA GLN A 154 -10.62 -14.68 -5.86
C GLN A 154 -9.20 -14.49 -5.30
N LYS A 155 -8.69 -13.26 -5.34
CA LYS A 155 -7.35 -12.90 -4.85
C LYS A 155 -7.36 -12.15 -3.52
N LEU A 156 -8.53 -11.66 -3.06
CA LEU A 156 -8.66 -10.83 -1.87
C LEU A 156 -8.82 -11.68 -0.61
N LEU A 157 -8.03 -11.36 0.38
CA LEU A 157 -8.12 -11.86 1.75
C LEU A 157 -8.33 -10.66 2.67
N THR A 158 -9.37 -10.67 3.52
CA THR A 158 -9.66 -9.56 4.41
C THR A 158 -9.31 -9.91 5.85
N VAL A 159 -8.61 -9.01 6.52
CA VAL A 159 -8.24 -9.11 7.95
C VAL A 159 -8.80 -7.89 8.68
N ASN A 160 -9.33 -8.12 9.88
CA ASN A 160 -9.78 -7.06 10.76
C ASN A 160 -8.57 -6.25 11.28
N GLY A 161 -8.37 -5.04 10.76
CA GLY A 161 -7.33 -4.12 11.20
C GLY A 161 -7.67 -3.36 12.49
N ASN A 162 -8.88 -3.54 13.04
CA ASN A 162 -9.32 -2.93 14.29
C ASN A 162 -9.04 -3.82 15.51
N GLN A 163 -7.83 -4.34 15.58
CA GLN A 163 -7.30 -5.21 16.62
C GLN A 163 -5.92 -4.70 17.05
N SER A 164 -5.31 -5.36 18.03
CA SER A 164 -3.90 -5.14 18.37
C SER A 164 -2.98 -5.54 17.21
N GLN A 165 -1.77 -5.00 17.18
CA GLN A 165 -0.80 -5.34 16.14
C GLN A 165 -0.45 -6.82 16.13
N GLU A 166 -0.41 -7.46 17.28
CA GLU A 166 -0.09 -8.89 17.44
C GLU A 166 -1.21 -9.80 16.91
N GLU A 167 -2.48 -9.45 17.18
CA GLU A 167 -3.64 -10.17 16.66
C GLU A 167 -3.70 -10.09 15.15
N VAL A 168 -3.58 -8.87 14.57
CA VAL A 168 -3.53 -8.68 13.12
C VAL A 168 -2.40 -9.48 12.50
N PHE A 169 -1.21 -9.48 13.11
CA PHE A 169 -0.07 -10.24 12.59
C PHE A 169 -0.32 -11.76 12.65
N THR A 170 -0.98 -12.25 13.68
CA THR A 170 -1.34 -13.65 13.81
C THR A 170 -2.33 -14.07 12.72
N ASP A 171 -3.36 -13.26 12.48
CA ASP A 171 -4.31 -13.48 11.40
C ASP A 171 -3.64 -13.50 10.02
N LEU A 172 -2.70 -12.57 9.79
CA LEU A 172 -1.92 -12.52 8.55
C LEU A 172 -1.10 -13.78 8.33
N LYS A 173 -0.42 -14.29 9.35
CA LYS A 173 0.35 -15.54 9.25
C LYS A 173 -0.54 -16.72 8.88
N ASN A 174 -1.71 -16.84 9.52
CA ASN A 174 -2.65 -17.93 9.26
C ASN A 174 -3.17 -17.91 7.81
N ILE A 175 -3.51 -16.73 7.30
CA ILE A 175 -4.02 -16.55 5.94
C ILE A 175 -2.96 -16.84 4.87
N ILE A 176 -1.69 -16.49 5.13
CA ILE A 176 -0.61 -16.67 4.17
C ILE A 176 -0.15 -18.13 4.12
N ALA A 177 -0.23 -18.85 5.26
CA ALA A 177 0.12 -20.26 5.35
C ALA A 177 -0.94 -21.19 4.72
N ALA A 178 -2.18 -20.71 4.57
CA ALA A 178 -3.28 -21.43 3.91
C ALA A 178 -3.21 -21.31 2.38
#